data_bea6036be5d144d099c2fb3e5af4552b
#
_entry.id   bea6036be5d144d099c2fb3e5af4552b
#
_cell.length_a   1.000
_cell.length_b   1.000
_cell.length_c   1.000
_cell.angle_alpha   90.00
_cell.angle_beta   90.00
_cell.angle_gamma   90.00
#
_symmetry.space_group_name_H-M   'P 1'
#
loop_
_entity.id
_entity.type
_entity.pdbx_description
1 polymer ?
#
loop_
_entity_poly.entity_id
_entity_poly.type
_entity_poly.pdbx_seq_one_letter_code
_entity_poly.pdbx_strand_id
1 'polypeptide(L)'
;MECTRFSILFCCLFGLSFLAFAQEKDSLAEKVLVYQLPNGAWGKQLVDKKAVNYALPLTKELLQKIKATDEKHATIDNGATTREINILVDAYTKTQRVDYLNAARRGIEYLLEAQYENGGFPQYYPNKSLYRAQITYNDNAMINVLTVLDNLAKETAGFAAFADDRLKEQAADAVARGVDCILKTQIVQDDSLTIWAAQYNEKTLQPEQARAFEPVSLSTSESVNIVRFLMKQPVTPAIETAIESAIRWFEVHDLEGYRFDKTKDPKTGKTVRDLIPDSTSVIWSRFYDIANNKPLFGDRDNSVTYDFSEISTERKNGYAWFGNWPAKLLEKEYPKWKKNKEKKK
;
A
#
# COMPACT_ATOMS: atom_id res chain seq x y z
N MET A 1 11.39 92.99 -2.62
CA MET A 1 11.12 92.04 -3.76
C MET A 1 11.55 90.67 -3.29
N GLU A 2 10.62 89.98 -2.66
CA GLU A 2 10.79 88.57 -2.16
C GLU A 2 10.22 87.61 -3.09
N CYS A 3 10.99 86.66 -3.52
CA CYS A 3 10.64 85.67 -4.50
C CYS A 3 10.32 84.33 -3.74
N THR A 4 9.05 84.01 -3.57
CA THR A 4 8.59 82.82 -2.91
C THR A 4 8.65 81.62 -3.84
N ARG A 5 9.50 80.65 -3.51
CA ARG A 5 9.59 79.32 -4.19
C ARG A 5 8.56 78.39 -3.67
N PHE A 6 7.63 78.00 -4.53
CA PHE A 6 6.70 76.90 -4.30
C PHE A 6 7.36 75.55 -4.62
N SER A 7 7.61 74.73 -3.65
CA SER A 7 8.02 73.34 -3.83
C SER A 7 6.80 72.43 -3.94
N ILE A 8 6.56 71.87 -5.12
CA ILE A 8 5.55 70.83 -5.35
C ILE A 8 6.15 69.49 -4.99
N LEU A 9 5.62 68.92 -3.91
CA LEU A 9 5.97 67.59 -3.45
C LEU A 9 5.11 66.57 -4.26
N PHE A 10 5.74 65.83 -5.17
CA PHE A 10 5.10 64.80 -5.99
C PHE A 10 5.11 63.49 -5.19
N CYS A 11 4.02 63.15 -4.50
CA CYS A 11 3.82 61.85 -3.86
C CYS A 11 3.50 60.81 -4.93
N CYS A 12 4.49 60.02 -5.36
CA CYS A 12 4.28 58.81 -6.13
C CYS A 12 3.71 57.72 -5.23
N LEU A 13 2.39 57.56 -5.25
CA LEU A 13 1.71 56.40 -4.71
C LEU A 13 1.98 55.19 -5.65
N PHE A 14 2.95 54.37 -5.29
CA PHE A 14 3.14 53.06 -5.89
C PHE A 14 2.00 52.14 -5.38
N GLY A 15 0.92 52.07 -6.13
CA GLY A 15 -0.10 51.07 -5.90
C GLY A 15 0.46 49.69 -6.26
N LEU A 16 0.87 48.93 -5.24
CA LEU A 16 1.12 47.50 -5.38
C LEU A 16 -0.22 46.80 -5.65
N SER A 17 -0.54 46.63 -6.93
CA SER A 17 -1.61 45.74 -7.36
C SER A 17 -1.18 44.30 -7.06
N PHE A 18 -1.62 43.75 -5.93
CA PHE A 18 -1.59 42.31 -5.70
C PHE A 18 -2.56 41.66 -6.71
N LEU A 19 -2.04 41.26 -7.86
CA LEU A 19 -2.76 40.30 -8.71
C LEU A 19 -2.85 38.99 -7.92
N ALA A 20 -3.98 38.78 -7.27
CA ALA A 20 -4.35 37.47 -6.74
C ALA A 20 -4.53 36.54 -7.94
N PHE A 21 -3.46 35.86 -8.35
CA PHE A 21 -3.59 34.72 -9.26
C PHE A 21 -4.46 33.70 -8.57
N ALA A 22 -5.63 33.44 -9.11
CA ALA A 22 -6.44 32.32 -8.66
C ALA A 22 -5.58 31.04 -8.78
N GLN A 23 -5.17 30.47 -7.65
CA GLN A 23 -4.30 29.31 -7.60
C GLN A 23 -5.00 28.15 -8.31
N GLU A 24 -4.32 27.54 -9.29
CA GLU A 24 -4.88 26.43 -10.09
C GLU A 24 -5.37 25.30 -9.17
N LYS A 25 -6.56 24.75 -9.48
CA LYS A 25 -7.15 23.66 -8.72
C LYS A 25 -6.96 22.34 -9.45
N ASP A 26 -6.46 21.34 -8.76
CA ASP A 26 -6.46 19.95 -9.25
C ASP A 26 -7.83 19.33 -8.97
N SER A 27 -8.56 18.95 -10.02
CA SER A 27 -9.94 18.46 -9.90
C SER A 27 -10.06 17.15 -9.11
N LEU A 28 -9.03 16.29 -9.14
CA LEU A 28 -9.01 15.05 -8.36
C LEU A 28 -8.71 15.35 -6.90
N ALA A 29 -7.71 16.19 -6.63
CA ALA A 29 -7.36 16.59 -5.28
C ALA A 29 -8.50 17.32 -4.56
N GLU A 30 -9.27 18.20 -5.26
CA GLU A 30 -10.47 18.83 -4.70
C GLU A 30 -11.50 17.78 -4.22
N LYS A 31 -11.70 16.70 -4.99
CA LYS A 31 -12.57 15.60 -4.54
C LYS A 31 -11.97 14.85 -3.36
N VAL A 32 -10.67 14.55 -3.40
CA VAL A 32 -9.95 13.86 -2.31
C VAL A 32 -10.11 14.61 -0.99
N LEU A 33 -10.01 15.96 -0.99
CA LEU A 33 -10.25 16.78 0.19
C LEU A 33 -11.65 16.55 0.79
N VAL A 34 -12.70 16.45 -0.06
CA VAL A 34 -14.09 16.27 0.40
C VAL A 34 -14.29 14.92 1.11
N TYR A 35 -13.53 13.89 0.75
CA TYR A 35 -13.63 12.55 1.34
C TYR A 35 -12.74 12.35 2.57
N GLN A 36 -11.90 13.32 2.95
CA GLN A 36 -11.04 13.18 4.13
C GLN A 36 -11.86 13.09 5.41
N LEU A 37 -11.59 12.08 6.22
CA LEU A 37 -12.22 11.88 7.52
C LEU A 37 -11.64 12.83 8.58
N PRO A 38 -12.35 13.07 9.70
CA PRO A 38 -11.89 13.99 10.74
C PRO A 38 -10.51 13.66 11.31
N ASN A 39 -10.16 12.38 11.41
CA ASN A 39 -8.83 11.92 11.86
C ASN A 39 -7.72 12.00 10.79
N GLY A 40 -7.99 12.63 9.65
CA GLY A 40 -7.00 12.83 8.58
C GLY A 40 -6.89 11.70 7.56
N ALA A 41 -7.45 10.53 7.82
CA ALA A 41 -7.43 9.37 6.92
C ALA A 41 -8.53 9.42 5.85
N TRP A 42 -8.57 8.36 5.04
CA TRP A 42 -9.66 8.07 4.09
C TRP A 42 -10.16 6.64 4.25
N GLY A 43 -11.45 6.46 3.95
CA GLY A 43 -12.06 5.14 3.85
C GLY A 43 -11.97 4.57 2.43
N LYS A 44 -11.95 3.25 2.30
CA LYS A 44 -12.12 2.60 0.99
C LYS A 44 -13.59 2.47 0.58
N GLN A 45 -14.51 2.65 1.53
CA GLN A 45 -15.96 2.55 1.37
C GLN A 45 -16.64 3.66 2.15
N LEU A 46 -17.82 4.06 1.69
CA LEU A 46 -18.71 4.96 2.40
C LEU A 46 -19.58 4.19 3.43
N VAL A 47 -20.35 4.93 4.22
CA VAL A 47 -21.29 4.39 5.23
C VAL A 47 -22.25 3.35 4.65
N ASP A 48 -22.64 3.45 3.38
CA ASP A 48 -23.51 2.49 2.67
C ASP A 48 -22.74 1.29 2.07
N LYS A 49 -21.47 1.10 2.44
CA LYS A 49 -20.55 0.04 1.97
C LYS A 49 -20.18 0.11 0.48
N LYS A 50 -20.59 1.16 -0.22
CA LYS A 50 -20.13 1.38 -1.61
C LYS A 50 -18.69 1.86 -1.62
N ALA A 51 -17.91 1.35 -2.58
CA ALA A 51 -16.52 1.75 -2.75
C ALA A 51 -16.42 3.26 -3.06
N VAL A 52 -15.42 3.92 -2.48
CA VAL A 52 -15.06 5.30 -2.82
C VAL A 52 -14.69 5.36 -4.31
N ASN A 53 -15.32 6.28 -5.04
CA ASN A 53 -15.10 6.48 -6.46
C ASN A 53 -15.04 7.98 -6.80
N TYR A 54 -13.85 8.49 -7.02
CA TYR A 54 -13.59 9.89 -7.35
C TYR A 54 -14.05 10.31 -8.76
N ALA A 55 -14.41 9.37 -9.64
CA ALA A 55 -14.98 9.71 -10.95
C ALA A 55 -16.41 10.24 -10.86
N LEU A 56 -17.14 9.92 -9.78
CA LEU A 56 -18.52 10.35 -9.59
C LEU A 56 -18.63 11.87 -9.34
N PRO A 57 -19.71 12.52 -9.82
CA PRO A 57 -20.01 13.91 -9.47
C PRO A 57 -20.42 14.01 -7.99
N LEU A 58 -20.04 15.08 -7.31
CA LEU A 58 -20.39 15.36 -5.91
C LEU A 58 -21.84 15.86 -5.80
N THR A 59 -22.81 14.96 -5.94
CA THR A 59 -24.23 15.26 -5.76
C THR A 59 -24.57 15.51 -4.28
N LYS A 60 -25.70 16.17 -3.99
CA LYS A 60 -26.16 16.36 -2.60
C LYS A 60 -26.28 15.04 -1.83
N GLU A 61 -26.80 13.99 -2.47
CA GLU A 61 -26.92 12.65 -1.88
C GLU A 61 -25.53 12.04 -1.56
N LEU A 62 -24.58 12.14 -2.49
CA LEU A 62 -23.22 11.64 -2.26
C LEU A 62 -22.52 12.40 -1.12
N LEU A 63 -22.65 13.72 -1.08
CA LEU A 63 -22.09 14.55 -0.01
C LEU A 63 -22.67 14.18 1.38
N GLN A 64 -23.96 13.84 1.45
CA GLN A 64 -24.58 13.37 2.70
C GLN A 64 -23.95 12.03 3.14
N LYS A 65 -23.74 11.09 2.23
CA LYS A 65 -23.08 9.79 2.52
C LYS A 65 -21.64 9.99 2.98
N ILE A 66 -20.89 10.85 2.30
CA ILE A 66 -19.51 11.20 2.69
C ILE A 66 -19.51 11.77 4.12
N LYS A 67 -20.36 12.74 4.41
CA LYS A 67 -20.47 13.36 5.74
C LYS A 67 -20.89 12.37 6.83
N ALA A 68 -21.69 11.35 6.50
CA ALA A 68 -22.12 10.31 7.42
C ALA A 68 -21.08 9.20 7.63
N THR A 69 -20.02 9.18 6.81
CA THR A 69 -18.91 8.22 6.93
C THR A 69 -17.97 8.74 8.03
N ASP A 70 -17.81 7.97 9.10
CA ASP A 70 -17.05 8.34 10.29
C ASP A 70 -15.63 7.71 10.30
N GLU A 71 -14.86 8.03 11.34
CA GLU A 71 -13.47 7.56 11.53
C GLU A 71 -13.35 6.03 11.63
N LYS A 72 -14.42 5.31 11.93
CA LYS A 72 -14.41 3.83 11.92
C LYS A 72 -14.18 3.23 10.55
N HIS A 73 -14.35 4.03 9.49
CA HIS A 73 -14.08 3.65 8.09
C HIS A 73 -12.64 3.92 7.65
N ALA A 74 -11.85 4.62 8.49
CA ALA A 74 -10.45 4.93 8.19
C ALA A 74 -9.62 3.65 8.07
N THR A 75 -8.84 3.54 6.98
CA THR A 75 -8.14 2.29 6.63
C THR A 75 -6.92 2.53 5.74
N ILE A 76 -6.00 1.59 5.78
CA ILE A 76 -4.89 1.49 4.81
C ILE A 76 -5.14 0.40 3.75
N ASP A 77 -6.27 -0.28 3.83
CA ASP A 77 -6.63 -1.39 2.94
C ASP A 77 -6.92 -0.91 1.50
N ASN A 78 -6.54 -1.71 0.51
CA ASN A 78 -6.69 -1.40 -0.92
C ASN A 78 -6.08 -0.03 -1.32
N GLY A 79 -5.01 0.38 -0.63
CA GLY A 79 -4.31 1.65 -0.87
C GLY A 79 -5.08 2.88 -0.40
N ALA A 80 -6.19 2.75 0.34
CA ALA A 80 -6.84 3.90 0.95
C ALA A 80 -5.88 4.61 1.92
N THR A 81 -6.07 5.89 2.11
CA THR A 81 -5.19 6.83 2.83
C THR A 81 -3.85 7.06 2.11
N THR A 82 -3.09 6.02 1.76
CA THR A 82 -1.78 6.17 1.09
C THR A 82 -1.91 6.71 -0.33
N ARG A 83 -2.90 6.26 -1.08
CA ARG A 83 -3.22 6.79 -2.42
C ARG A 83 -3.61 8.25 -2.36
N GLU A 84 -4.47 8.62 -1.43
CA GLU A 84 -4.97 9.99 -1.28
C GLU A 84 -3.84 10.96 -0.86
N ILE A 85 -2.95 10.53 0.05
CA ILE A 85 -1.75 11.30 0.40
C ILE A 85 -0.93 11.57 -0.85
N ASN A 86 -0.61 10.55 -1.65
CA ASN A 86 0.19 10.72 -2.88
C ASN A 86 -0.50 11.66 -3.90
N ILE A 87 -1.82 11.56 -4.08
CA ILE A 87 -2.58 12.48 -4.96
C ILE A 87 -2.43 13.93 -4.48
N LEU A 88 -2.55 14.18 -3.17
CA LEU A 88 -2.43 15.52 -2.60
C LEU A 88 -0.99 16.05 -2.67
N VAL A 89 0.02 15.19 -2.50
CA VAL A 89 1.44 15.55 -2.68
C VAL A 89 1.71 15.98 -4.13
N ASP A 90 1.24 15.19 -5.09
CA ASP A 90 1.38 15.51 -6.52
C ASP A 90 0.64 16.81 -6.88
N ALA A 91 -0.57 17.01 -6.36
CA ALA A 91 -1.35 18.22 -6.59
C ALA A 91 -0.69 19.46 -5.96
N TYR A 92 -0.17 19.34 -4.73
CA TYR A 92 0.59 20.42 -4.10
C TYR A 92 1.84 20.79 -4.90
N THR A 93 2.60 19.80 -5.36
CA THR A 93 3.80 20.04 -6.17
C THR A 93 3.50 20.86 -7.42
N LYS A 94 2.33 20.67 -8.03
CA LYS A 94 1.90 21.39 -9.24
C LYS A 94 1.33 22.78 -8.93
N THR A 95 0.54 22.89 -7.87
CA THR A 95 -0.34 24.06 -7.64
C THR A 95 0.09 24.94 -6.47
N GLN A 96 0.95 24.43 -5.58
CA GLN A 96 1.38 25.07 -4.33
C GLN A 96 0.22 25.44 -3.38
N ARG A 97 -0.91 24.73 -3.48
CA ARG A 97 -2.08 24.98 -2.62
C ARG A 97 -1.89 24.40 -1.22
N VAL A 98 -1.92 25.27 -0.23
CA VAL A 98 -1.66 24.92 1.19
C VAL A 98 -2.73 23.96 1.78
N ASP A 99 -3.96 23.97 1.27
CA ASP A 99 -5.00 23.02 1.69
C ASP A 99 -4.65 21.57 1.32
N TYR A 100 -4.03 21.30 0.16
CA TYR A 100 -3.51 19.99 -0.22
C TYR A 100 -2.36 19.56 0.69
N LEU A 101 -1.42 20.49 0.98
CA LEU A 101 -0.33 20.26 1.93
C LEU A 101 -0.87 19.84 3.31
N ASN A 102 -1.80 20.62 3.84
CA ASN A 102 -2.35 20.37 5.17
C ASN A 102 -3.15 19.05 5.24
N ALA A 103 -3.90 18.74 4.20
CA ALA A 103 -4.65 17.49 4.15
C ALA A 103 -3.72 16.27 4.06
N ALA A 104 -2.67 16.32 3.24
CA ALA A 104 -1.67 15.26 3.17
C ALA A 104 -0.93 15.08 4.51
N ARG A 105 -0.56 16.17 5.19
CA ARG A 105 0.06 16.12 6.53
C ARG A 105 -0.82 15.41 7.54
N ARG A 106 -2.12 15.72 7.62
CA ARG A 106 -3.05 15.01 8.51
C ARG A 106 -3.12 13.51 8.18
N GLY A 107 -3.09 13.15 6.89
CA GLY A 107 -3.02 11.75 6.48
C GLY A 107 -1.75 11.05 6.94
N ILE A 108 -0.59 11.71 6.85
CA ILE A 108 0.69 11.20 7.34
C ILE A 108 0.67 11.03 8.88
N GLU A 109 0.14 12.02 9.60
CA GLU A 109 0.00 11.96 11.07
C GLU A 109 -0.89 10.79 11.48
N TYR A 110 -2.00 10.54 10.77
CA TYR A 110 -2.81 9.34 10.97
C TYR A 110 -2.01 8.04 10.76
N LEU A 111 -1.17 7.95 9.72
CA LEU A 111 -0.36 6.77 9.49
C LEU A 111 0.64 6.53 10.63
N LEU A 112 1.27 7.59 11.14
CA LEU A 112 2.20 7.51 12.28
C LEU A 112 1.50 7.07 13.57
N GLU A 113 0.28 7.57 13.83
CA GLU A 113 -0.53 7.19 14.98
C GLU A 113 -1.02 5.74 14.90
N ALA A 114 -1.34 5.24 13.71
CA ALA A 114 -1.84 3.88 13.51
C ALA A 114 -0.80 2.79 13.72
N GLN A 115 0.51 3.11 13.70
CA GLN A 115 1.57 2.13 13.83
C GLN A 115 1.61 1.51 15.23
N TYR A 116 1.72 0.19 15.30
CA TYR A 116 1.99 -0.53 16.55
C TYR A 116 3.42 -0.30 17.04
N GLU A 117 3.65 -0.49 18.34
CA GLU A 117 4.99 -0.41 18.94
C GLU A 117 5.99 -1.37 18.30
N ASN A 118 5.53 -2.55 17.86
CA ASN A 118 6.34 -3.53 17.15
C ASN A 118 6.60 -3.19 15.67
N GLY A 119 6.14 -2.03 15.21
CA GLY A 119 6.36 -1.54 13.84
C GLY A 119 5.32 -1.98 12.81
N GLY A 120 4.40 -2.88 13.16
CA GLY A 120 3.31 -3.32 12.29
C GLY A 120 2.21 -2.27 12.13
N PHE A 121 1.29 -2.51 11.17
CA PHE A 121 0.14 -1.65 10.94
C PHE A 121 -1.15 -2.47 10.88
N PRO A 122 -2.22 -2.05 11.61
CA PRO A 122 -3.54 -2.66 11.47
C PRO A 122 -4.16 -2.33 10.11
N GLN A 123 -5.05 -3.19 9.63
CA GLN A 123 -5.78 -2.92 8.40
C GLN A 123 -6.69 -1.68 8.52
N TYR A 124 -7.30 -1.47 9.71
CA TYR A 124 -8.13 -0.32 10.07
C TYR A 124 -7.68 0.28 11.40
N TYR A 125 -7.72 1.60 11.49
CA TYR A 125 -7.50 2.36 12.71
C TYR A 125 -8.46 3.58 12.75
N PRO A 126 -9.14 3.84 13.87
CA PRO A 126 -9.05 3.18 15.18
C PRO A 126 -9.89 1.89 15.32
N ASN A 127 -10.66 1.50 14.30
CA ASN A 127 -11.56 0.34 14.37
C ASN A 127 -10.80 -0.99 14.18
N LYS A 128 -10.31 -1.56 15.27
CA LYS A 128 -9.54 -2.81 15.30
C LYS A 128 -10.40 -4.07 15.51
N SER A 129 -11.67 -4.06 15.10
CA SER A 129 -12.55 -5.22 15.27
C SER A 129 -12.21 -6.36 14.30
N LEU A 130 -12.34 -7.62 14.74
CA LEU A 130 -12.05 -8.81 13.96
C LEU A 130 -10.59 -8.81 13.47
N TYR A 131 -10.33 -9.38 12.28
CA TYR A 131 -9.01 -9.40 11.63
C TYR A 131 -8.46 -8.02 11.24
N ARG A 132 -9.21 -6.93 11.46
CA ARG A 132 -8.75 -5.56 11.16
C ARG A 132 -7.61 -5.09 12.06
N ALA A 133 -7.44 -5.73 13.24
CA ALA A 133 -6.31 -5.47 14.12
C ALA A 133 -5.01 -6.11 13.63
N GLN A 134 -5.08 -7.13 12.81
CA GLN A 134 -3.91 -7.87 12.35
C GLN A 134 -2.93 -6.97 11.59
N ILE A 135 -1.64 -7.20 11.79
CA ILE A 135 -0.59 -6.63 10.94
C ILE A 135 -0.84 -7.13 9.52
N THR A 136 -1.02 -6.23 8.55
CA THR A 136 -1.52 -6.60 7.24
C THR A 136 -0.54 -6.27 6.11
N TYR A 137 -0.02 -7.30 5.47
CA TYR A 137 0.68 -7.19 4.19
C TYR A 137 -0.27 -7.38 3.00
N ASN A 138 -1.46 -7.96 3.23
CA ASN A 138 -2.47 -8.17 2.19
C ASN A 138 -2.74 -6.86 1.43
N ASP A 139 -2.91 -6.96 0.11
CA ASP A 139 -3.11 -5.82 -0.80
C ASP A 139 -2.02 -4.73 -0.68
N ASN A 140 -0.82 -5.10 -0.23
CA ASN A 140 0.33 -4.23 0.01
C ASN A 140 0.09 -3.13 1.07
N ALA A 141 -0.90 -3.29 1.95
CA ALA A 141 -1.36 -2.24 2.84
C ALA A 141 -0.21 -1.62 3.65
N MET A 142 0.49 -2.42 4.47
CA MET A 142 1.65 -1.94 5.24
C MET A 142 2.81 -1.43 4.36
N ILE A 143 3.07 -2.07 3.23
CA ILE A 143 4.16 -1.68 2.33
C ILE A 143 3.89 -0.33 1.67
N ASN A 144 2.64 -0.03 1.33
CA ASN A 144 2.25 1.29 0.83
C ASN A 144 2.46 2.37 1.90
N VAL A 145 2.10 2.10 3.16
CA VAL A 145 2.35 3.02 4.29
C VAL A 145 3.84 3.28 4.46
N LEU A 146 4.63 2.22 4.57
CA LEU A 146 6.08 2.34 4.73
C LEU A 146 6.73 3.07 3.55
N THR A 147 6.19 2.91 2.32
CA THR A 147 6.69 3.65 1.15
C THR A 147 6.40 5.15 1.24
N VAL A 148 5.22 5.54 1.71
CA VAL A 148 4.88 6.95 1.95
C VAL A 148 5.80 7.56 3.00
N LEU A 149 5.99 6.87 4.13
CA LEU A 149 6.86 7.34 5.22
C LEU A 149 8.34 7.38 4.81
N ASP A 150 8.81 6.41 4.03
CA ASP A 150 10.18 6.39 3.50
C ASP A 150 10.45 7.54 2.51
N ASN A 151 9.47 7.85 1.64
CA ASN A 151 9.55 9.00 0.76
C ASN A 151 9.60 10.33 1.55
N LEU A 152 8.83 10.45 2.62
CA LEU A 152 8.87 11.62 3.50
C LEU A 152 10.21 11.74 4.22
N ALA A 153 10.70 10.66 4.84
CA ALA A 153 11.98 10.64 5.55
C ALA A 153 13.17 10.97 4.63
N LYS A 154 13.12 10.55 3.37
CA LYS A 154 14.14 10.80 2.35
C LYS A 154 13.89 12.04 1.48
N GLU A 155 12.81 12.77 1.72
CA GLU A 155 12.39 13.95 0.95
C GLU A 155 12.28 13.69 -0.56
N THR A 156 11.87 12.48 -0.93
CA THR A 156 11.71 12.04 -2.32
C THR A 156 10.26 12.11 -2.79
N ALA A 157 10.01 11.89 -4.09
CA ALA A 157 8.67 11.80 -4.68
C ALA A 157 7.74 12.98 -4.32
N GLY A 158 8.26 14.21 -4.29
CA GLY A 158 7.48 15.42 -3.98
C GLY A 158 7.27 15.69 -2.48
N PHE A 159 7.78 14.86 -1.59
CA PHE A 159 7.56 15.00 -0.14
C PHE A 159 8.44 16.06 0.54
N ALA A 160 9.46 16.61 -0.12
CA ALA A 160 10.35 17.63 0.48
C ALA A 160 9.60 18.81 1.11
N ALA A 161 8.52 19.28 0.49
CA ALA A 161 7.73 20.40 1.00
C ALA A 161 6.87 20.04 2.24
N PHE A 162 6.71 18.76 2.55
CA PHE A 162 5.92 18.25 3.67
C PHE A 162 6.77 17.99 4.93
N ALA A 163 8.07 17.90 4.74
CA ALA A 163 9.01 17.48 5.75
C ALA A 163 9.48 18.67 6.58
N ASP A 164 8.91 18.86 7.78
CA ASP A 164 9.64 19.49 8.88
C ASP A 164 10.52 18.45 9.59
N ASP A 165 11.56 18.89 10.31
CA ASP A 165 12.54 17.97 10.92
C ASP A 165 11.89 16.95 11.85
N ARG A 166 10.87 17.35 12.63
CA ARG A 166 10.13 16.45 13.53
C ARG A 166 9.41 15.35 12.75
N LEU A 167 8.71 15.70 11.69
CA LEU A 167 7.92 14.77 10.91
C LEU A 167 8.82 13.80 10.13
N LYS A 168 9.99 14.27 9.65
CA LYS A 168 11.03 13.43 9.03
C LYS A 168 11.59 12.40 9.98
N GLU A 169 11.97 12.82 11.20
CA GLU A 169 12.48 11.92 12.23
C GLU A 169 11.45 10.87 12.62
N GLN A 170 10.19 11.27 12.84
CA GLN A 170 9.10 10.34 13.13
C GLN A 170 8.88 9.34 12.00
N ALA A 171 8.93 9.78 10.74
CA ALA A 171 8.77 8.90 9.58
C ALA A 171 9.96 7.93 9.45
N ALA A 172 11.19 8.41 9.64
CA ALA A 172 12.38 7.56 9.60
C ALA A 172 12.35 6.47 10.69
N ASP A 173 11.96 6.84 11.91
CA ASP A 173 11.80 5.91 13.03
C ASP A 173 10.67 4.89 12.76
N ALA A 174 9.54 5.35 12.22
CA ALA A 174 8.43 4.46 11.84
C ALA A 174 8.85 3.46 10.75
N VAL A 175 9.63 3.88 9.76
CA VAL A 175 10.20 3.01 8.73
C VAL A 175 11.15 1.99 9.35
N ALA A 176 12.04 2.42 10.25
CA ALA A 176 12.99 1.52 10.91
C ALA A 176 12.26 0.43 11.72
N ARG A 177 11.23 0.80 12.51
CA ARG A 177 10.38 -0.18 13.21
C ARG A 177 9.62 -1.09 12.25
N GLY A 178 9.12 -0.54 11.13
CA GLY A 178 8.45 -1.33 10.10
C GLY A 178 9.36 -2.36 9.44
N VAL A 179 10.62 -2.02 9.17
CA VAL A 179 11.64 -2.95 8.67
C VAL A 179 11.93 -4.05 9.70
N ASP A 180 12.07 -3.70 10.99
CA ASP A 180 12.26 -4.67 12.07
C ASP A 180 11.06 -5.64 12.17
N CYS A 181 9.83 -5.14 12.08
CA CYS A 181 8.63 -5.95 12.02
C CYS A 181 8.65 -6.92 10.82
N ILE A 182 9.02 -6.46 9.63
CA ILE A 182 9.16 -7.29 8.43
C ILE A 182 10.16 -8.42 8.67
N LEU A 183 11.35 -8.11 9.21
CA LEU A 183 12.38 -9.12 9.48
C LEU A 183 11.92 -10.16 10.52
N LYS A 184 11.20 -9.73 11.57
CA LYS A 184 10.67 -10.62 12.62
C LYS A 184 9.51 -11.50 12.16
N THR A 185 8.78 -11.09 11.13
CA THR A 185 7.61 -11.82 10.61
C THR A 185 7.94 -12.69 9.41
N GLN A 186 9.19 -12.72 8.93
CA GLN A 186 9.60 -13.67 7.89
C GLN A 186 9.52 -15.09 8.43
N ILE A 187 8.81 -15.98 7.74
CA ILE A 187 8.53 -17.33 8.22
C ILE A 187 9.77 -18.19 8.10
N VAL A 188 10.05 -18.95 9.18
CA VAL A 188 11.13 -19.93 9.25
C VAL A 188 10.55 -21.33 9.06
N GLN A 189 11.15 -22.12 8.19
CA GLN A 189 10.89 -23.55 8.00
C GLN A 189 12.23 -24.29 8.06
N ASP A 190 12.31 -25.33 8.85
CA ASP A 190 13.53 -26.17 8.97
C ASP A 190 14.81 -25.31 9.10
N ASP A 191 14.82 -24.38 10.04
CA ASP A 191 15.88 -23.40 10.30
C ASP A 191 16.24 -22.47 9.13
N SER A 192 15.41 -22.42 8.10
CA SER A 192 15.60 -21.55 6.92
C SER A 192 14.51 -20.50 6.79
N LEU A 193 14.91 -19.26 6.53
CA LEU A 193 13.97 -18.20 6.19
C LEU A 193 13.33 -18.47 4.82
N THR A 194 12.01 -18.21 4.74
CA THR A 194 11.21 -18.36 3.53
C THR A 194 10.64 -17.01 3.07
N ILE A 195 9.34 -16.91 2.88
CA ILE A 195 8.60 -15.70 2.55
C ILE A 195 7.62 -15.36 3.68
N TRP A 196 6.74 -14.39 3.49
CA TRP A 196 5.81 -13.89 4.51
C TRP A 196 4.39 -14.40 4.29
N ALA A 197 3.62 -14.45 5.36
CA ALA A 197 2.16 -14.57 5.31
C ALA A 197 1.51 -13.24 4.93
N ALA A 198 0.22 -13.28 4.57
CA ALA A 198 -0.55 -12.08 4.24
C ALA A 198 -0.90 -11.25 5.48
N GLN A 199 -1.10 -11.88 6.63
CA GLN A 199 -1.51 -11.23 7.87
C GLN A 199 -0.92 -11.95 9.10
N TYR A 200 -0.73 -11.15 10.18
CA TYR A 200 -0.12 -11.61 11.42
C TYR A 200 -0.88 -11.07 12.63
N ASN A 201 -0.91 -11.85 13.70
CA ASN A 201 -1.38 -11.38 15.00
C ASN A 201 -0.52 -10.20 15.48
N GLU A 202 -1.18 -9.13 15.90
CA GLU A 202 -0.52 -7.87 16.27
C GLU A 202 0.33 -7.97 17.56
N LYS A 203 0.16 -9.01 18.34
CA LYS A 203 0.89 -9.22 19.61
C LYS A 203 1.96 -10.29 19.50
N THR A 204 1.59 -11.45 18.91
CA THR A 204 2.46 -12.62 18.85
C THR A 204 3.37 -12.66 17.64
N LEU A 205 3.08 -11.84 16.61
CA LEU A 205 3.74 -11.84 15.31
C LEU A 205 3.67 -13.21 14.60
N GLN A 206 2.69 -14.04 14.96
CA GLN A 206 2.46 -15.31 14.27
C GLN A 206 1.50 -15.10 13.10
N PRO A 207 1.68 -15.83 11.99
CA PRO A 207 0.72 -15.81 10.88
C PRO A 207 -0.70 -16.09 11.35
N GLU A 208 -1.68 -15.37 10.81
CA GLU A 208 -3.07 -15.47 11.23
C GLU A 208 -4.03 -15.45 10.04
N GLN A 209 -5.16 -16.14 10.19
CA GLN A 209 -6.21 -16.17 9.18
C GLN A 209 -6.96 -14.83 9.15
N ALA A 210 -7.31 -14.34 7.95
CA ALA A 210 -8.18 -13.19 7.78
C ALA A 210 -9.61 -13.61 7.42
N ARG A 211 -9.93 -13.65 6.12
CA ARG A 211 -11.24 -14.12 5.64
C ARG A 211 -11.27 -15.63 5.58
N ALA A 212 -12.46 -16.22 5.59
CA ALA A 212 -12.69 -17.66 5.54
C ALA A 212 -11.81 -18.38 4.48
N PHE A 213 -11.67 -17.80 3.31
CA PHE A 213 -10.91 -18.36 2.19
C PHE A 213 -9.44 -17.90 2.13
N GLU A 214 -8.93 -17.23 3.16
CA GLU A 214 -7.54 -16.78 3.30
C GLU A 214 -6.90 -17.52 4.49
N PRO A 215 -6.48 -18.77 4.30
CA PRO A 215 -5.93 -19.58 5.37
C PRO A 215 -4.58 -19.05 5.82
N VAL A 216 -4.15 -19.44 7.01
CA VAL A 216 -2.78 -19.23 7.48
C VAL A 216 -1.82 -19.90 6.49
N SER A 217 -0.96 -19.11 5.84
CA SER A 217 -0.16 -19.58 4.70
C SER A 217 1.01 -18.64 4.40
N LEU A 218 1.98 -19.14 3.66
CA LEU A 218 2.94 -18.30 2.93
C LEU A 218 2.20 -17.57 1.79
N SER A 219 2.47 -16.30 1.58
CA SER A 219 1.79 -15.48 0.57
C SER A 219 2.76 -14.90 -0.45
N THR A 220 2.70 -15.41 -1.68
CA THR A 220 3.64 -15.06 -2.76
C THR A 220 3.48 -13.61 -3.21
N SER A 221 2.23 -13.20 -3.49
CA SER A 221 1.92 -11.88 -4.04
C SER A 221 2.40 -10.75 -3.14
N GLU A 222 2.15 -10.86 -1.85
CA GLU A 222 2.50 -9.89 -0.81
C GLU A 222 4.01 -9.86 -0.58
N SER A 223 4.65 -11.02 -0.54
CA SER A 223 6.09 -11.16 -0.29
C SER A 223 6.95 -10.51 -1.37
N VAL A 224 6.50 -10.49 -2.62
CA VAL A 224 7.20 -9.79 -3.72
C VAL A 224 7.39 -8.30 -3.41
N ASN A 225 6.35 -7.63 -2.91
CA ASN A 225 6.45 -6.21 -2.62
C ASN A 225 7.17 -5.92 -1.30
N ILE A 226 7.16 -6.85 -0.36
CA ILE A 226 8.02 -6.80 0.84
C ILE A 226 9.50 -6.83 0.38
N VAL A 227 9.90 -7.77 -0.46
CA VAL A 227 11.27 -7.84 -0.99
C VAL A 227 11.64 -6.56 -1.74
N ARG A 228 10.76 -6.03 -2.60
CA ARG A 228 10.98 -4.76 -3.31
C ARG A 228 11.19 -3.57 -2.37
N PHE A 229 10.46 -3.54 -1.26
CA PHE A 229 10.64 -2.50 -0.25
C PHE A 229 11.98 -2.66 0.48
N LEU A 230 12.34 -3.87 0.93
CA LEU A 230 13.61 -4.14 1.57
C LEU A 230 14.82 -3.81 0.66
N MET A 231 14.72 -4.07 -0.65
CA MET A 231 15.76 -3.72 -1.63
C MET A 231 16.02 -2.21 -1.75
N LYS A 232 15.11 -1.35 -1.26
CA LYS A 232 15.28 0.11 -1.24
C LYS A 232 15.87 0.62 0.08
N GLN A 233 15.97 -0.24 1.10
CA GLN A 233 16.49 0.14 2.40
C GLN A 233 18.03 0.04 2.45
N PRO A 234 18.68 0.68 3.43
CA PRO A 234 20.11 0.49 3.67
C PRO A 234 20.42 -1.00 3.87
N VAL A 235 21.40 -1.51 3.13
CA VAL A 235 21.73 -2.93 3.16
C VAL A 235 22.42 -3.29 4.47
N THR A 236 21.79 -4.14 5.27
CA THR A 236 22.37 -4.80 6.45
C THR A 236 22.45 -6.31 6.20
N PRO A 237 23.27 -7.07 6.95
CA PRO A 237 23.30 -8.52 6.83
C PRO A 237 21.92 -9.17 6.99
N ALA A 238 21.09 -8.68 7.91
CA ALA A 238 19.73 -9.18 8.13
C ALA A 238 18.81 -8.93 6.92
N ILE A 239 18.82 -7.72 6.36
CA ILE A 239 18.03 -7.38 5.17
C ILE A 239 18.52 -8.19 3.95
N GLU A 240 19.83 -8.34 3.78
CA GLU A 240 20.40 -9.14 2.69
C GLU A 240 19.95 -10.60 2.81
N THR A 241 20.09 -11.22 3.98
CA THR A 241 19.66 -12.59 4.25
C THR A 241 18.15 -12.76 3.99
N ALA A 242 17.33 -11.82 4.45
CA ALA A 242 15.89 -11.85 4.25
C ALA A 242 15.51 -11.84 2.76
N ILE A 243 16.12 -10.94 1.99
CA ILE A 243 15.91 -10.83 0.54
C ILE A 243 16.35 -12.14 -0.16
N GLU A 244 17.58 -12.57 0.08
CA GLU A 244 18.15 -13.74 -0.62
C GLU A 244 17.40 -15.04 -0.31
N SER A 245 16.90 -15.18 0.92
CA SER A 245 16.08 -16.33 1.29
C SER A 245 14.73 -16.34 0.59
N ALA A 246 14.07 -15.18 0.49
CA ALA A 246 12.82 -15.05 -0.25
C ALA A 246 13.01 -15.32 -1.75
N ILE A 247 14.11 -14.81 -2.34
CA ILE A 247 14.44 -15.07 -3.75
C ILE A 247 14.61 -16.56 -3.99
N ARG A 248 15.43 -17.27 -3.18
CA ARG A 248 15.60 -18.73 -3.29
C ARG A 248 14.27 -19.46 -3.17
N TRP A 249 13.41 -19.04 -2.24
CA TRP A 249 12.10 -19.64 -2.07
C TRP A 249 11.25 -19.49 -3.35
N PHE A 250 11.22 -18.32 -3.97
CA PHE A 250 10.49 -18.10 -5.22
C PHE A 250 11.03 -18.96 -6.38
N GLU A 251 12.36 -19.12 -6.48
CA GLU A 251 13.02 -19.88 -7.54
C GLU A 251 12.72 -21.38 -7.50
N VAL A 252 12.37 -21.95 -6.34
CA VAL A 252 12.13 -23.39 -6.17
C VAL A 252 10.65 -23.76 -5.99
N HIS A 253 9.74 -22.77 -5.92
CA HIS A 253 8.32 -23.03 -5.71
C HIS A 253 7.44 -22.43 -6.83
N ASP A 254 8.00 -22.29 -8.01
CA ASP A 254 7.25 -21.94 -9.20
C ASP A 254 6.47 -23.13 -9.76
N LEU A 255 5.53 -22.84 -10.65
CA LEU A 255 4.72 -23.81 -11.36
C LEU A 255 4.89 -23.58 -12.84
N GLU A 256 5.69 -24.42 -13.46
CA GLU A 256 5.99 -24.37 -14.89
C GLU A 256 4.91 -25.06 -15.72
N GLY A 257 4.70 -24.59 -16.94
CA GLY A 257 3.84 -25.26 -17.92
C GLY A 257 2.35 -24.93 -17.78
N TYR A 258 1.99 -23.92 -16.99
CA TYR A 258 0.60 -23.51 -16.79
C TYR A 258 0.44 -22.00 -16.80
N ARG A 259 -0.72 -21.53 -17.29
CA ARG A 259 -1.23 -20.17 -17.09
C ARG A 259 -2.58 -20.20 -16.40
N PHE A 260 -2.91 -19.17 -15.64
CA PHE A 260 -4.20 -19.05 -14.95
C PHE A 260 -5.10 -18.07 -15.70
N ASP A 261 -6.11 -18.61 -16.39
CA ASP A 261 -6.97 -17.83 -17.27
C ASP A 261 -8.41 -18.38 -17.34
N LYS A 262 -9.29 -17.68 -18.04
CA LYS A 262 -10.66 -18.08 -18.26
C LYS A 262 -10.75 -19.24 -19.24
N THR A 263 -11.51 -20.25 -18.88
CA THR A 263 -11.86 -21.40 -19.72
C THR A 263 -13.34 -21.76 -19.58
N LYS A 264 -13.78 -22.79 -20.29
CA LYS A 264 -15.12 -23.36 -20.14
C LYS A 264 -15.03 -24.59 -19.24
N ASP A 265 -15.82 -24.59 -18.16
CA ASP A 265 -16.00 -25.76 -17.32
C ASP A 265 -16.63 -26.90 -18.17
N PRO A 266 -15.96 -28.06 -18.28
CA PRO A 266 -16.42 -29.13 -19.16
C PRO A 266 -17.76 -29.76 -18.74
N LYS A 267 -18.15 -29.64 -17.47
CA LYS A 267 -19.39 -30.20 -16.93
C LYS A 267 -20.59 -29.24 -17.09
N THR A 268 -20.35 -27.96 -16.90
CA THR A 268 -21.43 -26.96 -16.84
C THR A 268 -21.47 -26.01 -18.03
N GLY A 269 -20.41 -25.95 -18.86
CA GLY A 269 -20.27 -25.01 -19.96
C GLY A 269 -20.08 -23.54 -19.53
N LYS A 270 -20.09 -23.25 -18.23
CA LYS A 270 -19.92 -21.90 -17.68
C LYS A 270 -18.46 -21.46 -17.75
N THR A 271 -18.24 -20.16 -17.83
CA THR A 271 -16.90 -19.60 -17.76
C THR A 271 -16.36 -19.73 -16.34
N VAL A 272 -15.16 -20.30 -16.21
CA VAL A 272 -14.41 -20.47 -14.96
C VAL A 272 -12.97 -20.09 -15.20
N ARG A 273 -12.29 -19.59 -14.17
CA ARG A 273 -10.83 -19.46 -14.18
C ARG A 273 -10.23 -20.78 -13.72
N ASP A 274 -9.23 -21.25 -14.46
CA ASP A 274 -8.55 -22.51 -14.16
C ASP A 274 -7.10 -22.50 -14.65
N LEU A 275 -6.34 -23.52 -14.28
CA LEU A 275 -5.01 -23.79 -14.81
C LEU A 275 -5.14 -24.36 -16.23
N ILE A 276 -4.53 -23.70 -17.17
CA ILE A 276 -4.51 -24.09 -18.58
C ILE A 276 -3.07 -24.44 -18.96
N PRO A 277 -2.81 -25.60 -19.58
CA PRO A 277 -1.47 -25.96 -20.06
C PRO A 277 -0.89 -24.87 -20.98
N ASP A 278 0.34 -24.43 -20.69
CA ASP A 278 1.10 -23.46 -21.47
C ASP A 278 2.58 -23.61 -21.14
N SER A 279 3.29 -24.31 -22.03
CA SER A 279 4.72 -24.64 -21.84
C SER A 279 5.68 -23.44 -21.77
N THR A 280 5.18 -22.25 -22.06
CA THR A 280 5.99 -21.00 -22.02
C THR A 280 5.75 -20.19 -20.73
N SER A 281 4.77 -20.57 -19.92
CA SER A 281 4.38 -19.84 -18.73
C SER A 281 4.99 -20.41 -17.45
N VAL A 282 5.35 -19.49 -16.56
CA VAL A 282 5.75 -19.77 -15.17
C VAL A 282 4.90 -18.91 -14.26
N ILE A 283 4.24 -19.54 -13.30
CA ILE A 283 3.34 -18.89 -12.33
C ILE A 283 3.62 -19.41 -10.93
N TRP A 284 3.03 -18.79 -9.95
CA TRP A 284 3.03 -19.21 -8.55
C TRP A 284 1.60 -19.27 -8.02
N SER A 285 1.33 -20.18 -7.09
CA SER A 285 0.13 -20.07 -6.27
C SER A 285 0.21 -18.83 -5.39
N ARG A 286 -0.92 -18.21 -5.07
CA ARG A 286 -0.95 -17.10 -4.13
C ARG A 286 -0.57 -17.55 -2.73
N PHE A 287 -1.11 -18.70 -2.30
CA PHE A 287 -0.88 -19.26 -0.99
C PHE A 287 -0.20 -20.63 -1.07
N TYR A 288 0.69 -20.87 -0.09
CA TYR A 288 1.36 -22.14 0.12
C TYR A 288 1.29 -22.51 1.60
N ASP A 289 1.12 -23.78 1.86
CA ASP A 289 1.13 -24.34 3.21
C ASP A 289 2.48 -24.10 3.88
N ILE A 290 2.44 -23.63 5.14
CA ILE A 290 3.66 -23.28 5.89
C ILE A 290 4.52 -24.52 6.21
N ALA A 291 3.91 -25.70 6.36
CA ALA A 291 4.65 -26.90 6.76
C ALA A 291 5.31 -27.65 5.59
N ASN A 292 4.72 -27.57 4.38
CA ASN A 292 5.14 -28.46 3.29
C ASN A 292 5.31 -27.76 1.92
N ASN A 293 5.10 -26.43 1.86
CA ASN A 293 5.22 -25.62 0.64
C ASN A 293 4.32 -26.08 -0.53
N LYS A 294 3.20 -26.76 -0.27
CA LYS A 294 2.22 -27.09 -1.30
C LYS A 294 1.27 -25.91 -1.55
N PRO A 295 0.86 -25.67 -2.81
CA PRO A 295 -0.22 -24.74 -3.09
C PRO A 295 -1.44 -25.01 -2.22
N LEU A 296 -2.06 -23.96 -1.66
CA LEU A 296 -3.13 -24.04 -0.69
C LEU A 296 -4.30 -23.17 -1.12
N PHE A 297 -5.53 -23.69 -1.03
CA PHE A 297 -6.74 -23.00 -1.46
C PHE A 297 -7.79 -23.04 -0.37
N GLY A 298 -8.51 -21.93 -0.20
CA GLY A 298 -9.58 -21.83 0.78
C GLY A 298 -10.94 -21.53 0.14
N ASP A 299 -12.01 -21.88 0.80
CA ASP A 299 -13.37 -21.53 0.38
C ASP A 299 -14.12 -20.76 1.48
N ARG A 300 -15.34 -20.31 1.18
CA ARG A 300 -16.12 -19.44 2.09
C ARG A 300 -16.63 -20.13 3.35
N ASP A 301 -16.64 -21.43 3.36
CA ASP A 301 -17.03 -22.28 4.50
C ASP A 301 -15.85 -22.60 5.45
N ASN A 302 -14.68 -21.93 5.27
CA ASN A 302 -13.41 -22.22 5.93
C ASN A 302 -12.77 -23.57 5.56
N SER A 303 -13.27 -24.26 4.55
CA SER A 303 -12.56 -25.43 4.03
C SER A 303 -11.24 -25.03 3.39
N VAL A 304 -10.24 -25.90 3.53
CA VAL A 304 -8.90 -25.73 2.98
C VAL A 304 -8.52 -27.01 2.25
N THR A 305 -7.99 -26.88 1.04
CA THR A 305 -7.59 -27.99 0.19
C THR A 305 -6.29 -27.70 -0.55
N TYR A 306 -5.59 -28.77 -0.98
CA TYR A 306 -4.45 -28.69 -1.89
C TYR A 306 -4.85 -28.88 -3.37
N ASP A 307 -6.11 -29.25 -3.64
CA ASP A 307 -6.64 -29.41 -4.99
C ASP A 307 -7.50 -28.21 -5.40
N PHE A 308 -6.99 -27.41 -6.33
CA PHE A 308 -7.71 -26.25 -6.87
C PHE A 308 -9.08 -26.62 -7.47
N SER A 309 -9.26 -27.86 -7.95
CA SER A 309 -10.52 -28.29 -8.56
C SER A 309 -11.67 -28.35 -7.54
N GLU A 310 -11.37 -28.53 -6.26
CA GLU A 310 -12.35 -28.73 -5.18
C GLU A 310 -12.99 -27.42 -4.68
N ILE A 311 -12.35 -26.24 -4.90
CA ILE A 311 -12.96 -24.98 -4.45
C ILE A 311 -14.13 -24.56 -5.35
N SER A 312 -15.06 -23.80 -4.79
CA SER A 312 -16.26 -23.34 -5.49
C SER A 312 -15.93 -22.50 -6.73
N THR A 313 -16.79 -22.58 -7.75
CA THR A 313 -16.65 -21.75 -8.97
C THR A 313 -16.63 -20.25 -8.66
N GLU A 314 -17.36 -19.83 -7.62
CA GLU A 314 -17.38 -18.45 -7.17
C GLU A 314 -15.97 -18.01 -6.70
N ARG A 315 -15.29 -18.86 -5.93
CA ARG A 315 -13.92 -18.59 -5.46
C ARG A 315 -12.91 -18.69 -6.58
N LYS A 316 -13.01 -19.68 -7.48
CA LYS A 316 -12.15 -19.75 -8.67
C LYS A 316 -12.16 -18.44 -9.48
N ASN A 317 -13.37 -17.89 -9.69
CA ASN A 317 -13.55 -16.67 -10.48
C ASN A 317 -13.25 -15.38 -9.71
N GLY A 318 -13.51 -15.36 -8.40
CA GLY A 318 -13.54 -14.18 -7.55
C GLY A 318 -12.22 -13.85 -6.86
N TYR A 319 -11.15 -14.64 -7.11
CA TYR A 319 -9.87 -14.42 -6.44
C TYR A 319 -8.67 -14.69 -7.36
N ALA A 320 -7.54 -14.03 -7.11
CA ALA A 320 -6.31 -14.24 -7.88
C ALA A 320 -5.46 -15.34 -7.21
N TRP A 321 -5.85 -16.61 -7.44
CA TRP A 321 -5.19 -17.76 -6.85
C TRP A 321 -3.81 -18.05 -7.39
N PHE A 322 -3.56 -17.69 -8.64
CA PHE A 322 -2.27 -17.86 -9.29
C PHE A 322 -1.88 -16.60 -10.03
N GLY A 323 -0.59 -16.36 -10.18
CA GLY A 323 -0.04 -15.25 -10.94
C GLY A 323 1.46 -15.33 -11.09
N ASN A 324 2.00 -14.46 -11.92
CA ASN A 324 3.45 -14.35 -12.21
C ASN A 324 4.15 -13.24 -11.40
N TRP A 325 3.67 -12.98 -10.17
CA TRP A 325 4.15 -11.84 -9.35
C TRP A 325 5.66 -11.81 -9.14
N PRO A 326 6.36 -12.95 -8.88
CA PRO A 326 7.83 -12.97 -8.72
C PRO A 326 8.62 -12.79 -10.02
N ALA A 327 8.05 -13.10 -11.20
CA ALA A 327 8.81 -13.18 -12.44
C ALA A 327 9.69 -11.93 -12.70
N LYS A 328 9.11 -10.74 -12.69
CA LYS A 328 9.86 -9.50 -12.91
C LYS A 328 10.93 -9.24 -11.83
N LEU A 329 10.62 -9.61 -10.57
CA LEU A 329 11.58 -9.50 -9.47
C LEU A 329 12.79 -10.38 -9.72
N LEU A 330 12.58 -11.65 -10.08
CA LEU A 330 13.63 -12.64 -10.33
C LEU A 330 14.45 -12.31 -11.57
N GLU A 331 13.81 -12.03 -12.69
CA GLU A 331 14.46 -11.82 -13.97
C GLU A 331 15.23 -10.50 -14.09
N LYS A 332 14.74 -9.43 -13.44
CA LYS A 332 15.24 -8.07 -13.70
C LYS A 332 15.64 -7.29 -12.46
N GLU A 333 14.76 -7.29 -11.43
CA GLU A 333 14.90 -6.34 -10.32
C GLU A 333 15.98 -6.79 -9.34
N TYR A 334 15.96 -8.05 -8.91
CA TYR A 334 16.97 -8.62 -8.01
C TYR A 334 18.38 -8.71 -8.63
N PRO A 335 18.59 -9.18 -9.88
CA PRO A 335 19.92 -9.15 -10.51
C PRO A 335 20.52 -7.74 -10.59
N LYS A 336 19.68 -6.73 -10.90
CA LYS A 336 20.10 -5.33 -10.90
C LYS A 336 20.50 -4.85 -9.51
N TRP A 337 19.72 -5.18 -8.48
CA TRP A 337 20.02 -4.83 -7.10
C TRP A 337 21.33 -5.46 -6.63
N LYS A 338 21.54 -6.75 -6.88
CA LYS A 338 22.78 -7.48 -6.55
C LYS A 338 24.00 -6.84 -7.18
N LYS A 339 23.96 -6.55 -8.47
CA LYS A 339 25.04 -5.87 -9.21
C LYS A 339 25.34 -4.48 -8.64
N ASN A 340 24.32 -3.72 -8.25
CA ASN A 340 24.51 -2.39 -7.68
C ASN A 340 25.11 -2.43 -6.26
N LYS A 341 24.78 -3.44 -5.46
CA LYS A 341 25.36 -3.70 -4.15
C LYS A 341 26.86 -4.00 -4.24
N GLU A 342 27.26 -4.88 -5.17
CA GLU A 342 28.67 -5.24 -5.39
C GLU A 342 29.54 -4.05 -5.79
N LYS A 343 29.00 -3.09 -6.54
CA LYS A 343 29.72 -1.86 -6.93
C LYS A 343 29.92 -0.87 -5.79
N LYS A 344 29.21 -1.01 -4.67
CA LYS A 344 29.29 -0.12 -3.52
C LYS A 344 30.19 -0.65 -2.39
N LYS A 345 30.63 -1.91 -2.50
CA LYS A 345 31.68 -2.54 -1.69
C LYS A 345 33.05 -2.25 -2.29
#